data_67ff607dba093bc76b51ef6e2e344ce9
#
_entry.id   67ff607dba093bc76b51ef6e2e344ce9
#
_cell.length_a   1.000
_cell.length_b   1.000
_cell.length_c   1.000
_cell.angle_alpha   90.00
_cell.angle_beta   90.00
_cell.angle_gamma   90.00
#
_symmetry.space_group_name_H-M   'P 1'
#
loop_
_entity.id
_entity.type
_entity.pdbx_description
1 polymer ?
#
loop_
_entity_poly.entity_id
_entity_poly.type
_entity_poly.pdbx_seq_one_letter_code
_entity_poly.pdbx_strand_id
1 'polypeptide(L)' 'MDTLVLSSAYQPMHHVKWQEAISMWFAGRVEIVSVYEDRFIKTVDDILNVPSIVRFVGNVLKRFQFNR' A
#
# COMPACT_ATOMS: atom_id res chain seq x y z
N MET A 1 5.57 11.12 8.15
CA MET A 1 4.26 10.93 7.53
C MET A 1 3.80 9.53 7.75
N ASP A 2 2.54 9.39 8.06
CA ASP A 2 2.00 8.06 8.32
C ASP A 2 0.98 7.69 7.26
N THR A 3 0.79 6.40 7.13
CA THR A 3 -0.19 5.85 6.19
C THR A 3 -1.25 5.12 7.00
N LEU A 4 -2.50 5.41 6.74
CA LEU A 4 -3.60 4.72 7.39
C LEU A 4 -3.83 3.39 6.70
N VAL A 5 -3.88 2.32 7.48
CA VAL A 5 -4.12 0.98 6.93
C VAL A 5 -5.56 0.60 7.21
N LEU A 6 -6.27 0.21 6.16
CA LEU A 6 -7.63 -0.24 6.27
C LEU A 6 -7.68 -1.75 6.09
N SER A 7 -8.69 -2.35 6.68
CA SER A 7 -8.97 -3.76 6.42
C SER A 7 -9.56 -3.92 5.04
N SER A 8 -9.72 -5.15 4.61
CA SER A 8 -10.35 -5.41 3.31
C SER A 8 -11.78 -4.89 3.24
N ALA A 9 -12.40 -4.62 4.39
CA ALA A 9 -13.74 -4.06 4.46
C ALA A 9 -13.73 -2.54 4.63
N TYR A 10 -12.59 -1.90 4.38
CA TYR A 10 -12.46 -0.44 4.47
C TYR A 10 -12.58 0.09 5.89
N GLN A 11 -12.29 -0.73 6.89
CA GLN A 11 -12.34 -0.27 8.26
C GLN A 11 -10.94 0.11 8.72
N PRO A 12 -10.77 1.25 9.38
CA PRO A 12 -9.45 1.66 9.84
C PRO A 12 -8.89 0.66 10.83
N MET A 13 -7.64 0.28 10.65
CA MET A 13 -6.99 -0.65 11.53
C MET A 13 -5.92 0.05 12.36
N HIS A 14 -4.93 0.61 11.70
CA HIS A 14 -3.84 1.30 12.39
C HIS A 14 -3.05 2.14 11.41
N HIS A 15 -2.12 2.91 11.93
CA HIS A 15 -1.23 3.69 11.09
C HIS A 15 0.14 3.04 11.07
N VAL A 16 0.81 3.12 9.95
CA VAL A 16 2.19 2.67 9.81
C VAL A 16 2.98 3.77 9.15
N LYS A 17 4.29 3.65 9.20
CA LYS A 17 5.12 4.61 8.50
C LYS A 17 4.98 4.36 7.01
N TRP A 18 5.13 5.42 6.22
CA TRP A 18 4.95 5.30 4.78
C TRP A 18 5.94 4.29 4.16
N GLN A 19 7.13 4.15 4.75
CA GLN A 19 8.09 3.18 4.24
C GLN A 19 7.56 1.76 4.39
N GLU A 20 6.91 1.49 5.51
CA GLU A 20 6.34 0.18 5.73
C GLU A 20 5.17 -0.07 4.78
N ALA A 21 4.37 0.95 4.54
CA ALA A 21 3.25 0.83 3.60
C ALA A 21 3.75 0.52 2.19
N ILE A 22 4.83 1.16 1.77
CA ILE A 22 5.40 0.89 0.46
C ILE A 22 5.89 -0.55 0.39
N SER A 23 6.52 -1.04 1.44
CA SER A 23 6.98 -2.44 1.46
C SER A 23 5.82 -3.40 1.33
N MET A 24 4.72 -3.13 2.02
CA MET A 24 3.55 -3.98 1.91
C MET A 24 2.95 -3.92 0.51
N TRP A 25 2.98 -2.77 -0.10
CA TRP A 25 2.46 -2.61 -1.46
C TRP A 25 3.30 -3.41 -2.45
N PHE A 26 4.62 -3.33 -2.36
CA PHE A 26 5.47 -4.11 -3.24
C PHE A 26 5.31 -5.61 -3.00
N ALA A 27 4.97 -5.99 -1.80
CA ALA A 27 4.72 -7.40 -1.52
C ALA A 27 3.36 -7.88 -2.01
N GLY A 28 2.53 -6.95 -2.49
CA GLY A 28 1.22 -7.30 -2.98
C GLY A 28 0.18 -7.51 -1.89
N ARG A 29 0.45 -7.03 -0.69
CA ARG A 29 -0.47 -7.24 0.42
C ARG A 29 -1.55 -6.19 0.53
N VAL A 30 -1.30 -5.01 0.02
CA VAL A 30 -2.23 -3.90 0.11
C VAL A 30 -2.35 -3.22 -1.24
N GLU A 31 -3.44 -2.51 -1.42
CA GLU A 31 -3.60 -1.63 -2.57
C GLU A 31 -3.61 -0.20 -2.06
N ILE A 32 -3.19 0.74 -2.88
CA ILE A 32 -3.18 2.15 -2.51
C ILE A 32 -4.56 2.72 -2.77
N VAL A 33 -5.19 3.25 -1.74
CA VAL A 33 -6.51 3.85 -1.84
C VAL A 33 -6.38 5.33 -2.13
N SER A 34 -5.44 5.99 -1.49
CA SER A 34 -5.25 7.42 -1.66
C SER A 34 -3.79 7.77 -1.44
N VAL A 35 -3.36 8.89 -1.96
CA VAL A 35 -1.97 9.33 -1.84
C VAL A 35 -1.93 10.77 -1.38
N TYR A 36 -0.77 11.17 -0.85
CA TYR A 36 -0.50 12.57 -0.57
C TYR A 36 -0.07 13.22 -1.88
N GLU A 37 -0.83 14.17 -2.34
CA GLU A 37 -0.59 14.73 -3.67
C GLU A 37 0.67 15.60 -3.73
N ASP A 38 1.10 16.12 -2.61
CA ASP A 38 2.26 17.00 -2.58
C ASP A 38 3.50 16.31 -2.02
N ARG A 39 3.48 15.00 -1.88
CA ARG A 39 4.62 14.24 -1.36
C ARG A 39 5.00 13.16 -2.34
N PHE A 40 6.30 13.07 -2.61
CA PHE A 40 6.80 12.15 -3.60
C PHE A 40 7.94 11.33 -3.05
N ILE A 41 8.07 10.11 -3.56
CA ILE A 41 9.20 9.24 -3.28
C ILE A 41 9.87 8.97 -4.59
N LYS A 42 11.18 9.17 -4.64
CA LYS A 42 11.91 8.91 -5.85
C LYS A 42 12.53 7.52 -5.77
N THR A 43 12.20 6.69 -6.70
CA THR A 43 12.80 5.36 -6.79
C THR A 43 13.79 5.33 -7.94
N VAL A 44 14.41 4.19 -8.16
CA VAL A 44 15.41 4.06 -9.20
C VAL A 44 14.81 4.34 -10.57
N ASP A 45 13.59 3.86 -10.80
CA ASP A 45 12.98 3.93 -12.12
C ASP A 45 11.85 4.93 -12.23
N ASP A 46 11.40 5.49 -11.12
CA ASP A 46 10.17 6.26 -11.21
C ASP A 46 10.00 7.16 -10.00
N ILE A 47 8.95 7.96 -10.02
CA ILE A 47 8.57 8.81 -8.91
C ILE A 47 7.17 8.39 -8.49
N LEU A 48 7.00 8.11 -7.20
CA LEU A 48 5.72 7.68 -6.66
C LEU A 48 5.23 8.68 -5.64
N ASN A 49 3.91 8.85 -5.57
CA ASN A 49 3.34 9.63 -4.48
C ASN A 49 3.31 8.79 -3.21
N VAL A 50 3.54 9.44 -2.08
CA VAL A 50 3.50 8.74 -0.80
C VAL A 50 2.07 8.30 -0.52
N PRO A 51 1.82 7.02 -0.24
CA PRO A 51 0.46 6.59 0.04
C PRO A 51 -0.04 7.15 1.37
N SER A 52 -1.24 7.69 1.38
CA SER A 52 -1.85 8.17 2.60
C SER A 52 -2.80 7.15 3.19
N ILE A 53 -3.41 6.32 2.36
CA ILE A 53 -4.34 5.29 2.79
C ILE A 53 -4.11 4.06 1.95
N VAL A 54 -3.95 2.91 2.59
CA VAL A 54 -3.83 1.63 1.90
C VAL A 54 -4.83 0.66 2.50
N ARG A 55 -5.21 -0.36 1.75
CA ARG A 55 -6.20 -1.34 2.19
C ARG A 55 -5.68 -2.73 1.93
N PHE A 56 -5.82 -3.61 2.90
CA PHE A 56 -5.44 -5.00 2.70
C PHE A 56 -6.32 -5.64 1.62
N VAL A 57 -5.70 -6.46 0.79
CA VAL A 57 -6.42 -7.21 -0.23
C VAL A 57 -6.33 -8.67 0.14
N GLY A 58 -7.46 -9.24 0.44
CA GLY A 58 -7.48 -10.55 1.05
C GLY A 58 -7.12 -11.71 0.14
N ASN A 59 -7.21 -11.51 -1.17
CA ASN A 59 -7.00 -12.61 -2.08
C ASN A 59 -5.73 -12.56 -2.83
N VAL A 60 -4.83 -11.73 -2.42
CA VAL A 60 -3.64 -11.52 -3.19
C VAL A 60 -2.83 -12.79 -3.35
N LEU A 61 -2.83 -13.64 -2.35
CA LEU A 61 -2.07 -14.88 -2.43
C LEU A 61 -2.60 -15.82 -3.47
N LYS A 62 -3.87 -15.80 -3.67
CA LYS A 62 -4.43 -16.67 -4.68
C LYS A 62 -3.98 -16.30 -6.05
N ARG A 63 -3.85 -15.03 -6.29
CA ARG A 63 -3.42 -14.61 -7.60
C ARG A 63 -2.02 -15.05 -7.88
N PHE A 64 -1.17 -15.07 -6.87
CA PHE A 64 0.17 -15.47 -7.08
C PHE A 64 0.30 -16.94 -7.36
N GLN A 65 -0.62 -17.70 -6.86
CA GLN A 65 -0.54 -19.11 -7.05
C GLN A 65 -0.86 -19.55 -8.45
N PHE A 66 -1.52 -18.69 -9.17
CA PHE A 66 -1.79 -19.05 -10.46
C PHE A 66 -0.67 -19.12 -11.28
N ASN A 67 0.22 -18.49 -10.88
CA ASN A 67 1.24 -18.33 -11.77
C ASN A 67 2.16 -19.36 -11.73
N ARG A 68 1.73 -19.93 -11.47
CA ARG A 68 2.52 -20.77 -11.42
C ARG A 68 2.56 -21.61 -11.83
#